data_f16c8b688cb6e362aa4c9a196db1ee43
#
_entry.id   f16c8b688cb6e362aa4c9a196db1ee43
#
_cell.length_a   1.000
_cell.length_b   1.000
_cell.length_c   1.000
_cell.angle_alpha   90.00
_cell.angle_beta   90.00
_cell.angle_gamma   90.00
#
_symmetry.space_group_name_H-M   'P 1'
#
loop_
_entity.id
_entity.type
_entity.pdbx_description
1 polymer ?
#
loop_
_entity_poly.entity_id
_entity_poly.type
_entity_poly.pdbx_seq_one_letter_code
_entity_poly.pdbx_strand_id
1 'polypeptide(L)'
;TPAQGNWVNDTVARLNERIAELEAQLMESRDRSVTVRVSRERDRDAGWWSRPVRRIFRGIADIFSILAIYAVLIGIGFAVVFFGRKYLEGVADTARHATIQSGLVGLAGTFLILPAFILGAIVLTISIVGIPVLIAWLPLFPVAVVLAMLFGYLAVAHAAGEALAERRFNGGELFRRANSYYYVLTGVGLLLALYIAANVVEMAGPWLGVVSGVLMFLAVVLTWAAFTIGFGAVLLSRAGTRPKVKRPPDT
;
A
#
# COMPACT_ATOMS: atom_id res chain seq x y z
N THR A 1 -44.92 -63.37 -40.01
CA THR A 1 -44.55 -61.89 -40.17
C THR A 1 -43.55 -61.48 -39.13
N PRO A 2 -42.22 -61.57 -39.42
CA PRO A 2 -41.17 -61.24 -38.40
C PRO A 2 -40.81 -59.72 -38.31
N ALA A 3 -41.47 -58.88 -39.06
CA ALA A 3 -41.08 -57.43 -39.10
C ALA A 3 -41.71 -56.56 -38.02
N GLN A 4 -42.75 -57.04 -37.33
CA GLN A 4 -43.46 -56.27 -36.30
C GLN A 4 -42.82 -56.31 -34.89
N GLY A 5 -41.98 -57.29 -34.60
CA GLY A 5 -41.31 -57.39 -33.28
C GLY A 5 -40.08 -56.51 -33.13
N ASN A 6 -39.46 -56.15 -34.23
CA ASN A 6 -38.19 -55.47 -34.16
C ASN A 6 -38.30 -53.97 -33.76
N TRP A 7 -39.34 -53.28 -34.26
CA TRP A 7 -39.55 -51.84 -33.91
C TRP A 7 -39.98 -51.66 -32.46
N VAL A 8 -40.71 -52.61 -31.89
CA VAL A 8 -41.13 -52.58 -30.47
C VAL A 8 -39.89 -52.70 -29.58
N ASN A 9 -39.00 -53.64 -29.88
CA ASN A 9 -37.78 -53.85 -29.11
C ASN A 9 -36.83 -52.65 -29.21
N ASP A 10 -36.70 -52.03 -30.42
CA ASP A 10 -35.94 -50.82 -30.62
C ASP A 10 -36.55 -49.61 -29.89
N THR A 11 -37.84 -49.51 -29.81
CA THR A 11 -38.55 -48.47 -29.09
C THR A 11 -38.37 -48.61 -27.58
N VAL A 12 -38.49 -49.86 -27.07
CA VAL A 12 -38.28 -50.17 -25.64
C VAL A 12 -36.81 -49.93 -25.25
N ALA A 13 -35.85 -50.26 -26.10
CA ALA A 13 -34.43 -49.99 -25.85
C ALA A 13 -34.17 -48.48 -25.74
N ARG A 14 -34.70 -47.70 -26.68
CA ARG A 14 -34.57 -46.21 -26.64
C ARG A 14 -35.27 -45.59 -25.43
N LEU A 15 -36.43 -46.12 -25.02
CA LEU A 15 -37.10 -45.64 -23.81
C LEU A 15 -36.29 -45.94 -22.54
N ASN A 16 -35.73 -47.15 -22.45
CA ASN A 16 -34.89 -47.51 -21.30
C ASN A 16 -33.61 -46.65 -21.23
N GLU A 17 -33.00 -46.33 -22.38
CA GLU A 17 -31.85 -45.47 -22.44
C GLU A 17 -32.20 -44.01 -21.98
N ARG A 18 -33.37 -43.52 -22.40
CA ARG A 18 -33.86 -42.21 -21.95
C ARG A 18 -34.23 -42.17 -20.47
N ILE A 19 -34.78 -43.27 -19.94
CA ILE A 19 -35.07 -43.37 -18.50
C ILE A 19 -33.76 -43.38 -17.71
N ALA A 20 -32.73 -44.09 -18.15
CA ALA A 20 -31.44 -44.11 -17.49
C ALA A 20 -30.74 -42.75 -17.51
N GLU A 21 -30.83 -42.01 -18.65
CA GLU A 21 -30.33 -40.64 -18.73
C GLU A 21 -31.08 -39.67 -17.78
N LEU A 22 -32.39 -39.77 -17.70
CA LEU A 22 -33.21 -38.92 -16.81
C LEU A 22 -32.94 -39.23 -15.33
N GLU A 23 -32.77 -40.50 -14.98
CA GLU A 23 -32.39 -40.92 -13.63
C GLU A 23 -31.01 -40.40 -13.25
N ALA A 24 -30.03 -40.44 -14.17
CA ALA A 24 -28.70 -39.88 -13.94
C ALA A 24 -28.76 -38.35 -13.73
N GLN A 25 -29.55 -37.64 -14.53
CA GLN A 25 -29.76 -36.19 -14.37
C GLN A 25 -30.45 -35.82 -13.06
N LEU A 26 -31.43 -36.65 -12.65
CA LEU A 26 -32.11 -36.44 -11.37
C LEU A 26 -31.18 -36.70 -10.18
N MET A 27 -30.33 -37.68 -10.24
CA MET A 27 -29.33 -37.96 -9.21
C MET A 27 -28.32 -36.81 -9.11
N GLU A 28 -27.80 -36.31 -10.24
CA GLU A 28 -26.89 -35.20 -10.28
C GLU A 28 -27.53 -33.88 -9.76
N SER A 29 -28.79 -33.60 -10.15
CA SER A 29 -29.52 -32.43 -9.67
C SER A 29 -29.84 -32.53 -8.18
N ARG A 30 -30.12 -33.73 -7.68
CA ARG A 30 -30.38 -33.98 -6.26
C ARG A 30 -29.09 -33.78 -5.43
N ASP A 31 -27.96 -34.26 -5.92
CA ASP A 31 -26.68 -34.12 -5.23
C ASP A 31 -26.24 -32.65 -5.19
N ARG A 32 -26.42 -31.88 -6.29
CA ARG A 32 -26.23 -30.45 -6.30
C ARG A 32 -27.15 -29.68 -5.31
N SER A 33 -28.42 -30.12 -5.22
CA SER A 33 -29.35 -29.45 -4.29
C SER A 33 -29.04 -29.76 -2.83
N VAL A 34 -28.50 -30.91 -2.53
CA VAL A 34 -28.07 -31.30 -1.19
C VAL A 34 -26.79 -30.53 -0.80
N THR A 35 -25.80 -30.44 -1.70
CA THR A 35 -24.58 -29.66 -1.43
C THR A 35 -24.86 -28.20 -1.23
N VAL A 36 -25.76 -27.59 -2.01
CA VAL A 36 -26.18 -26.19 -1.84
C VAL A 36 -26.97 -25.99 -0.54
N ARG A 37 -27.79 -26.95 -0.11
CA ARG A 37 -28.49 -26.86 1.18
C ARG A 37 -27.52 -26.98 2.35
N VAL A 38 -26.61 -27.95 2.32
CA VAL A 38 -25.61 -28.12 3.39
C VAL A 38 -24.70 -26.91 3.52
N SER A 39 -24.28 -26.29 2.40
CA SER A 39 -23.51 -25.04 2.44
C SER A 39 -24.32 -23.87 2.99
N ARG A 40 -25.62 -23.79 2.65
CA ARG A 40 -26.50 -22.72 3.14
C ARG A 40 -26.89 -22.89 4.62
N GLU A 41 -27.01 -24.13 5.10
CA GLU A 41 -27.20 -24.42 6.52
C GLU A 41 -25.92 -24.17 7.31
N ARG A 42 -24.77 -24.57 6.81
CA ARG A 42 -23.48 -24.28 7.44
C ARG A 42 -23.21 -22.77 7.53
N ASP A 43 -23.68 -21.98 6.54
CA ASP A 43 -23.60 -20.50 6.58
C ASP A 43 -24.65 -19.86 7.53
N ARG A 44 -25.75 -20.56 7.80
CA ARG A 44 -26.74 -20.14 8.81
C ARG A 44 -26.31 -20.48 10.24
N ASP A 45 -25.70 -21.64 10.43
CA ASP A 45 -25.19 -22.11 11.72
C ASP A 45 -23.84 -21.49 12.08
N ALA A 46 -23.11 -20.91 11.10
CA ALA A 46 -22.07 -19.92 11.34
C ALA A 46 -22.73 -18.66 11.89
N GLY A 47 -23.14 -18.76 13.14
CA GLY A 47 -24.06 -17.88 13.82
C GLY A 47 -23.68 -16.42 13.72
N TRP A 48 -24.64 -15.54 13.95
CA TRP A 48 -24.54 -14.09 14.04
C TRP A 48 -23.27 -13.62 14.82
N TRP A 49 -22.70 -14.46 15.67
CA TRP A 49 -21.43 -14.31 16.39
C TRP A 49 -20.18 -14.32 15.50
N SER A 50 -20.17 -15.10 14.41
CA SER A 50 -18.97 -15.25 13.59
C SER A 50 -18.66 -14.02 12.72
N ARG A 51 -19.68 -13.21 12.43
CA ARG A 51 -19.52 -11.98 11.65
C ARG A 51 -18.81 -10.87 12.43
N PRO A 52 -19.22 -10.52 13.67
CA PRO A 52 -18.50 -9.54 14.48
C PRO A 52 -17.13 -10.05 14.89
N VAL A 53 -16.99 -11.31 15.29
CA VAL A 53 -15.71 -11.91 15.68
C VAL A 53 -14.72 -11.86 14.52
N ARG A 54 -15.11 -12.27 13.31
CA ARG A 54 -14.26 -12.22 12.12
C ARG A 54 -13.85 -10.79 11.75
N ARG A 55 -14.70 -9.79 11.97
CA ARG A 55 -14.39 -8.36 11.75
C ARG A 55 -13.34 -7.89 12.75
N ILE A 56 -13.50 -8.23 14.02
CA ILE A 56 -12.54 -7.89 15.08
C ILE A 56 -11.18 -8.53 14.78
N PHE A 57 -11.13 -9.82 14.44
CA PHE A 57 -9.88 -10.50 14.09
C PHE A 57 -9.19 -9.90 12.86
N ARG A 58 -9.95 -9.50 11.82
CA ARG A 58 -9.38 -8.78 10.66
C ARG A 58 -8.84 -7.43 11.08
N GLY A 59 -9.61 -6.64 11.83
CA GLY A 59 -9.15 -5.33 12.31
C GLY A 59 -7.88 -5.42 13.16
N ILE A 60 -7.76 -6.45 14.02
CA ILE A 60 -6.54 -6.71 14.77
C ILE A 60 -5.37 -7.09 13.84
N ALA A 61 -5.61 -7.95 12.85
CA ALA A 61 -4.59 -8.33 11.88
C ALA A 61 -4.14 -7.14 11.02
N ASP A 62 -5.07 -6.27 10.64
CA ASP A 62 -4.77 -5.04 9.89
C ASP A 62 -3.95 -4.06 10.73
N ILE A 63 -4.31 -3.86 12.02
CA ILE A 63 -3.54 -3.04 12.95
C ILE A 63 -2.13 -3.63 13.14
N PHE A 64 -2.01 -4.96 13.29
CA PHE A 64 -0.71 -5.59 13.42
C PHE A 64 0.16 -5.44 12.16
N SER A 65 -0.45 -5.55 10.98
CA SER A 65 0.22 -5.29 9.70
C SER A 65 0.71 -3.84 9.60
N ILE A 66 -0.14 -2.88 9.97
CA ILE A 66 0.21 -1.46 10.02
C ILE A 66 1.38 -1.22 10.97
N LEU A 67 1.35 -1.84 12.16
CA LEU A 67 2.41 -1.73 13.16
C LEU A 67 3.73 -2.34 12.67
N ALA A 68 3.67 -3.44 11.92
CA ALA A 68 4.84 -4.06 11.31
C ALA A 68 5.47 -3.14 10.25
N ILE A 69 4.65 -2.53 9.36
CA ILE A 69 5.11 -1.54 8.39
C ILE A 69 5.75 -0.35 9.11
N TYR A 70 5.15 0.11 10.21
CA TYR A 70 5.69 1.19 11.03
C TYR A 70 7.06 0.83 11.62
N ALA A 71 7.21 -0.38 12.15
CA ALA A 71 8.49 -0.85 12.69
C ALA A 71 9.59 -0.89 11.62
N VAL A 72 9.26 -1.33 10.39
CA VAL A 72 10.18 -1.31 9.25
C VAL A 72 10.56 0.12 8.88
N LEU A 73 9.58 1.03 8.77
CA LEU A 73 9.84 2.44 8.47
C LEU A 73 10.69 3.14 9.54
N ILE A 74 10.46 2.82 10.82
CA ILE A 74 11.31 3.29 11.92
C ILE A 74 12.73 2.77 11.76
N GLY A 75 12.92 1.49 11.44
CA GLY A 75 14.23 0.90 11.22
C GLY A 75 14.98 1.58 10.06
N ILE A 76 14.31 1.80 8.94
CA ILE A 76 14.86 2.54 7.79
C ILE A 76 15.14 3.99 8.20
N GLY A 77 14.22 4.65 8.91
CA GLY A 77 14.38 6.02 9.41
C GLY A 77 15.60 6.14 10.33
N PHE A 78 15.80 5.17 11.21
CA PHE A 78 16.99 5.11 12.08
C PHE A 78 18.28 4.99 11.26
N ALA A 79 18.30 4.08 10.28
CA ALA A 79 19.46 3.93 9.39
C ALA A 79 19.76 5.22 8.61
N VAL A 80 18.73 5.87 8.07
CA VAL A 80 18.84 7.13 7.33
C VAL A 80 19.37 8.26 8.24
N VAL A 81 18.85 8.39 9.45
CA VAL A 81 19.32 9.40 10.43
C VAL A 81 20.75 9.11 10.86
N PHE A 82 21.10 7.83 11.04
CA PHE A 82 22.44 7.45 11.45
C PHE A 82 23.50 7.73 10.39
N PHE A 83 23.21 7.38 9.13
CA PHE A 83 24.17 7.52 8.03
C PHE A 83 24.08 8.84 7.28
N GLY A 84 22.91 9.50 7.28
CA GLY A 84 22.63 10.60 6.38
C GLY A 84 21.87 11.79 6.99
N ARG A 85 22.01 12.05 8.28
CA ARG A 85 21.29 13.12 8.99
C ARG A 85 21.31 14.46 8.27
N LYS A 86 22.48 14.93 7.83
CA LYS A 86 22.63 16.21 7.11
C LYS A 86 21.82 16.25 5.82
N TYR A 87 21.79 15.14 5.09
CA TYR A 87 21.05 15.04 3.83
C TYR A 87 19.55 15.00 4.08
N LEU A 88 19.12 14.29 5.12
CA LEU A 88 17.72 14.22 5.52
C LEU A 88 17.17 15.59 5.92
N GLU A 89 17.89 16.33 6.77
CA GLU A 89 17.54 17.68 7.20
C GLU A 89 17.46 18.63 6.00
N GLY A 90 18.40 18.56 5.05
CA GLY A 90 18.38 19.39 3.84
C GLY A 90 17.17 19.12 2.92
N VAL A 91 16.75 17.85 2.81
CA VAL A 91 15.53 17.48 2.06
C VAL A 91 14.28 17.90 2.83
N ALA A 92 14.25 17.74 4.15
CA ALA A 92 13.15 18.15 5.01
C ALA A 92 12.94 19.66 4.97
N ASP A 93 14.00 20.45 5.04
CA ASP A 93 13.95 21.90 4.90
C ASP A 93 13.41 22.31 3.52
N THR A 94 13.82 21.63 2.46
CA THR A 94 13.31 21.89 1.11
C THR A 94 11.82 21.53 1.01
N ALA A 95 11.40 20.40 1.57
CA ALA A 95 10.00 19.99 1.59
C ALA A 95 9.11 20.99 2.36
N ARG A 96 9.63 21.55 3.46
CA ARG A 96 8.90 22.51 4.30
C ARG A 96 8.78 23.90 3.66
N HIS A 97 9.88 24.44 3.11
CA HIS A 97 9.91 25.81 2.60
C HIS A 97 9.51 25.93 1.13
N ALA A 98 9.63 24.86 0.36
CA ALA A 98 9.28 24.82 -1.06
C ALA A 98 8.24 23.72 -1.35
N THR A 99 7.25 23.49 -0.49
CA THR A 99 6.27 22.41 -0.55
C THR A 99 5.57 22.31 -1.90
N ILE A 100 5.07 23.45 -2.43
CA ILE A 100 4.36 23.49 -3.71
C ILE A 100 5.31 23.13 -4.86
N GLN A 101 6.51 23.70 -4.87
CA GLN A 101 7.52 23.41 -5.90
C GLN A 101 7.97 21.94 -5.81
N SER A 102 8.19 21.43 -4.61
CA SER A 102 8.51 20.02 -4.37
C SER A 102 7.38 19.11 -4.84
N GLY A 103 6.12 19.46 -4.57
CA GLY A 103 4.95 18.71 -5.03
C GLY A 103 4.88 18.65 -6.57
N LEU A 104 5.03 19.79 -7.24
CA LEU A 104 5.00 19.86 -8.71
C LEU A 104 6.17 19.10 -9.35
N VAL A 105 7.38 19.27 -8.84
CA VAL A 105 8.56 18.55 -9.34
C VAL A 105 8.46 17.06 -9.02
N GLY A 106 7.93 16.69 -7.86
CA GLY A 106 7.68 15.29 -7.50
C GLY A 106 6.65 14.64 -8.41
N LEU A 107 5.55 15.32 -8.69
CA LEU A 107 4.54 14.85 -9.62
C LEU A 107 5.12 14.67 -11.03
N ALA A 108 5.79 15.71 -11.55
CA ALA A 108 6.46 15.65 -12.85
C ALA A 108 7.52 14.53 -12.87
N GLY A 109 8.34 14.43 -11.81
CA GLY A 109 9.35 13.39 -11.66
C GLY A 109 8.75 11.99 -11.69
N THR A 110 7.62 11.77 -11.02
CA THR A 110 6.93 10.47 -11.02
C THR A 110 6.49 10.08 -12.44
N PHE A 111 5.97 11.01 -13.23
CA PHE A 111 5.63 10.77 -14.63
C PHE A 111 6.86 10.53 -15.51
N LEU A 112 7.99 11.19 -15.20
CA LEU A 112 9.23 11.04 -15.95
C LEU A 112 10.01 9.76 -15.62
N ILE A 113 9.72 9.06 -14.50
CA ILE A 113 10.42 7.83 -14.13
C ILE A 113 10.37 6.80 -15.26
N LEU A 114 9.18 6.55 -15.81
CA LEU A 114 8.99 5.54 -16.86
C LEU A 114 9.70 5.93 -18.18
N PRO A 115 9.51 7.13 -18.74
CA PRO A 115 10.30 7.57 -19.90
C PRO A 115 11.80 7.57 -19.65
N ALA A 116 12.27 8.01 -18.48
CA ALA A 116 13.68 8.03 -18.15
C ALA A 116 14.27 6.60 -18.08
N PHE A 117 13.54 5.65 -17.52
CA PHE A 117 13.93 4.25 -17.49
C PHE A 117 14.08 3.66 -18.90
N ILE A 118 13.07 3.88 -19.74
CA ILE A 118 13.06 3.37 -21.12
C ILE A 118 14.17 4.01 -21.95
N LEU A 119 14.31 5.34 -21.90
CA LEU A 119 15.36 6.06 -22.60
C LEU A 119 16.76 5.62 -22.16
N GLY A 120 16.96 5.45 -20.84
CA GLY A 120 18.21 4.92 -20.31
C GLY A 120 18.52 3.51 -20.85
N ALA A 121 17.53 2.62 -20.86
CA ALA A 121 17.67 1.27 -21.39
C ALA A 121 18.00 1.29 -22.91
N ILE A 122 17.32 2.13 -23.70
CA ILE A 122 17.59 2.26 -25.15
C ILE A 122 19.01 2.76 -25.39
N VAL A 123 19.44 3.82 -24.71
CA VAL A 123 20.80 4.38 -24.86
C VAL A 123 21.87 3.35 -24.50
N LEU A 124 21.64 2.60 -23.42
CA LEU A 124 22.58 1.55 -23.00
C LEU A 124 22.62 0.39 -24.01
N THR A 125 21.48 0.03 -24.62
CA THR A 125 21.40 -1.05 -25.60
C THR A 125 22.15 -0.71 -26.91
N ILE A 126 22.13 0.56 -27.33
CA ILE A 126 22.84 1.00 -28.54
C ILE A 126 24.36 0.96 -28.35
N SER A 127 24.84 1.07 -27.13
CA SER A 127 26.26 1.02 -26.81
C SER A 127 26.72 -0.41 -26.53
N ILE A 128 27.76 -0.89 -27.24
CA ILE A 128 28.34 -2.22 -27.00
C ILE A 128 28.80 -2.36 -25.53
N VAL A 129 29.37 -1.30 -24.96
CA VAL A 129 29.78 -1.23 -23.52
C VAL A 129 28.56 -1.13 -22.60
N GLY A 130 27.44 -0.64 -23.12
CA GLY A 130 26.19 -0.47 -22.37
C GLY A 130 25.48 -1.78 -22.04
N ILE A 131 25.70 -2.87 -22.78
CA ILE A 131 25.02 -4.15 -22.54
C ILE A 131 25.29 -4.71 -21.14
N PRO A 132 26.54 -4.81 -20.64
CA PRO A 132 26.78 -5.22 -19.27
C PRO A 132 26.17 -4.25 -18.22
N VAL A 133 26.18 -2.94 -18.51
CA VAL A 133 25.61 -1.91 -17.66
C VAL A 133 24.08 -2.01 -17.64
N LEU A 134 23.46 -2.40 -18.75
CA LEU A 134 22.01 -2.60 -18.84
C LEU A 134 21.51 -3.68 -17.86
N ILE A 135 22.28 -4.77 -17.71
CA ILE A 135 21.95 -5.85 -16.76
C ILE A 135 21.88 -5.30 -15.32
N ALA A 136 22.79 -4.39 -14.98
CA ALA A 136 22.77 -3.71 -13.69
C ALA A 136 21.70 -2.60 -13.60
N TRP A 137 21.47 -1.88 -14.71
CA TRP A 137 20.48 -0.80 -14.77
C TRP A 137 19.06 -1.27 -14.48
N LEU A 138 18.66 -2.44 -15.03
CA LEU A 138 17.31 -2.98 -14.85
C LEU A 138 16.89 -3.08 -13.37
N PRO A 139 17.65 -3.71 -12.48
CA PRO A 139 17.30 -3.75 -11.07
C PRO A 139 17.68 -2.48 -10.30
N LEU A 140 18.78 -1.83 -10.66
CA LEU A 140 19.32 -0.71 -9.89
C LEU A 140 18.47 0.55 -10.00
N PHE A 141 17.94 0.85 -11.19
CA PHE A 141 17.12 2.04 -11.41
C PHE A 141 15.82 2.03 -10.57
N PRO A 142 14.96 0.97 -10.62
CA PRO A 142 13.76 0.95 -9.79
C PRO A 142 14.09 0.94 -8.29
N VAL A 143 15.15 0.26 -7.87
CA VAL A 143 15.60 0.29 -6.48
C VAL A 143 16.01 1.71 -6.07
N ALA A 144 16.78 2.42 -6.91
CA ALA A 144 17.18 3.81 -6.64
C ALA A 144 15.96 4.73 -6.53
N VAL A 145 14.95 4.57 -7.39
CA VAL A 145 13.70 5.33 -7.34
C VAL A 145 12.94 5.06 -6.03
N VAL A 146 12.79 3.79 -5.65
CA VAL A 146 12.12 3.41 -4.39
C VAL A 146 12.87 3.98 -3.18
N LEU A 147 14.20 3.89 -3.16
CA LEU A 147 15.02 4.47 -2.09
C LEU A 147 14.87 6.00 -2.03
N ALA A 148 14.86 6.69 -3.18
CA ALA A 148 14.64 8.13 -3.25
C ALA A 148 13.24 8.53 -2.74
N MET A 149 12.20 7.77 -3.10
CA MET A 149 10.84 7.97 -2.59
C MET A 149 10.74 7.74 -1.08
N LEU A 150 11.32 6.65 -0.56
CA LEU A 150 11.36 6.37 0.88
C LEU A 150 12.13 7.45 1.65
N PHE A 151 13.28 7.86 1.14
CA PHE A 151 14.07 8.93 1.73
C PHE A 151 13.29 10.25 1.77
N GLY A 152 12.62 10.59 0.67
CA GLY A 152 11.74 11.75 0.59
C GLY A 152 10.56 11.67 1.56
N TYR A 153 9.91 10.52 1.66
CA TYR A 153 8.83 10.28 2.62
C TYR A 153 9.29 10.51 4.08
N LEU A 154 10.46 9.96 4.44
CA LEU A 154 11.03 10.15 5.77
C LEU A 154 11.41 11.62 6.04
N ALA A 155 11.86 12.35 5.02
CA ALA A 155 12.15 13.78 5.13
C ALA A 155 10.88 14.60 5.37
N VAL A 156 9.77 14.29 4.68
CA VAL A 156 8.46 14.91 4.93
C VAL A 156 7.93 14.55 6.31
N ALA A 157 8.06 13.30 6.72
CA ALA A 157 7.68 12.86 8.05
C ALA A 157 8.49 13.61 9.13
N HIS A 158 9.81 13.77 8.93
CA HIS A 158 10.66 14.58 9.82
C HIS A 158 10.16 16.02 9.92
N ALA A 159 9.90 16.69 8.79
CA ALA A 159 9.38 18.04 8.75
C ALA A 159 8.00 18.19 9.42
N ALA A 160 7.11 17.19 9.24
CA ALA A 160 5.81 17.16 9.89
C ALA A 160 5.92 16.97 11.40
N GLY A 161 6.82 16.07 11.84
CA GLY A 161 7.10 15.84 13.27
C GLY A 161 7.66 17.05 13.97
N GLU A 162 8.59 17.78 13.32
CA GLU A 162 9.14 19.05 13.80
C GLU A 162 8.05 20.13 13.92
N ALA A 163 7.23 20.30 12.89
CA ALA A 163 6.13 21.25 12.90
C ALA A 163 5.09 20.96 13.99
N LEU A 164 4.82 19.68 14.28
CA LEU A 164 3.92 19.28 15.36
C LEU A 164 4.53 19.57 16.73
N ALA A 165 5.82 19.26 16.91
CA ALA A 165 6.54 19.52 18.14
C ALA A 165 6.57 21.02 18.48
N GLU A 166 6.83 21.90 17.50
CA GLU A 166 6.79 23.35 17.68
C GLU A 166 5.41 23.85 18.11
N ARG A 167 4.33 23.33 17.50
CA ARG A 167 2.96 23.80 17.78
C ARG A 167 2.36 23.30 19.10
N ARG A 168 2.63 22.05 19.48
CA ARG A 168 1.95 21.39 20.61
C ARG A 168 2.74 21.43 21.91
N PHE A 169 4.07 21.41 21.83
CA PHE A 169 4.90 21.18 23.00
C PHE A 169 5.72 22.41 23.42
N ASN A 170 5.51 23.57 22.78
CA ASN A 170 6.12 24.87 23.15
C ASN A 170 7.62 24.76 23.48
N GLY A 171 8.34 23.90 22.78
CA GLY A 171 9.77 23.67 23.04
C GLY A 171 10.06 22.91 24.33
N GLY A 172 9.16 22.05 24.80
CA GLY A 172 9.37 21.25 26.03
C GLY A 172 10.75 20.59 26.05
N GLU A 173 11.36 20.50 27.23
CA GLU A 173 12.77 20.05 27.41
C GLU A 173 13.08 18.70 26.73
N LEU A 174 12.09 17.80 26.61
CA LEU A 174 12.20 16.53 25.91
C LEU A 174 12.48 16.70 24.42
N PHE A 175 11.87 17.71 23.78
CA PHE A 175 12.07 17.99 22.35
C PHE A 175 13.27 18.91 22.07
N ARG A 176 13.65 19.75 23.02
CA ARG A 176 14.85 20.63 22.91
C ARG A 176 16.17 19.83 22.96
N ARG A 177 16.17 18.65 23.57
CA ARG A 177 17.23 17.64 23.51
C ARG A 177 16.97 16.58 22.44
N ALA A 178 15.85 16.65 21.72
CA ALA A 178 15.41 15.60 20.82
C ALA A 178 16.36 15.49 19.65
N ASN A 179 16.88 14.29 19.52
CA ASN A 179 17.63 13.87 18.36
C ASN A 179 16.69 13.84 17.13
N SER A 180 17.16 14.14 15.94
CA SER A 180 16.44 14.13 14.65
C SER A 180 15.54 12.88 14.49
N TYR A 181 15.89 11.80 15.15
CA TYR A 181 15.14 10.54 15.20
C TYR A 181 13.72 10.69 15.79
N TYR A 182 13.56 11.47 16.87
CA TYR A 182 12.24 11.67 17.49
C TYR A 182 11.27 12.40 16.56
N TYR A 183 11.77 13.32 15.75
CA TYR A 183 10.94 14.01 14.77
C TYR A 183 10.47 13.07 13.66
N VAL A 184 11.34 12.20 13.16
CA VAL A 184 10.95 11.15 12.20
C VAL A 184 9.91 10.22 12.81
N LEU A 185 10.14 9.74 14.03
CA LEU A 185 9.24 8.84 14.75
C LEU A 185 7.85 9.48 14.93
N THR A 186 7.81 10.74 15.38
CA THR A 186 6.57 11.48 15.58
C THR A 186 5.83 11.73 14.26
N GLY A 187 6.56 12.09 13.21
CA GLY A 187 5.96 12.37 11.89
C GLY A 187 5.42 11.13 11.20
N VAL A 188 6.17 10.04 11.21
CA VAL A 188 5.69 8.75 10.69
C VAL A 188 4.52 8.25 11.52
N GLY A 189 4.60 8.39 12.86
CA GLY A 189 3.51 8.04 13.78
C GLY A 189 2.24 8.85 13.51
N LEU A 190 2.36 10.14 13.20
CA LEU A 190 1.23 11.01 12.86
C LEU A 190 0.52 10.53 11.58
N LEU A 191 1.29 10.19 10.55
CA LEU A 191 0.74 9.67 9.29
C LEU A 191 0.05 8.31 9.50
N LEU A 192 0.65 7.45 10.32
CA LEU A 192 0.08 6.15 10.64
C LEU A 192 -1.13 6.23 11.58
N ALA A 193 -1.17 7.20 12.50
CA ALA A 193 -2.27 7.37 13.43
C ALA A 193 -3.62 7.48 12.71
N LEU A 194 -3.63 8.06 11.52
CA LEU A 194 -4.83 8.18 10.71
C LEU A 194 -5.32 6.82 10.17
N TYR A 195 -4.39 5.95 9.76
CA TYR A 195 -4.71 4.57 9.35
C TYR A 195 -5.23 3.76 10.54
N ILE A 196 -4.60 3.89 11.71
CA ILE A 196 -5.04 3.20 12.93
C ILE A 196 -6.42 3.70 13.33
N ALA A 197 -6.66 5.02 13.29
CA ALA A 197 -7.96 5.60 13.59
C ALA A 197 -9.06 5.08 12.66
N ALA A 198 -8.79 5.00 11.35
CA ALA A 198 -9.72 4.45 10.38
C ALA A 198 -10.09 2.99 10.70
N ASN A 199 -9.11 2.15 11.03
CA ASN A 199 -9.35 0.74 11.38
C ASN A 199 -10.10 0.59 12.72
N VAL A 200 -9.78 1.41 13.72
CA VAL A 200 -10.49 1.39 15.02
C VAL A 200 -11.96 1.79 14.82
N VAL A 201 -12.22 2.82 14.01
CA VAL A 201 -13.59 3.25 13.67
C VAL A 201 -14.35 2.15 12.93
N GLU A 202 -13.69 1.44 12.00
CA GLU A 202 -14.29 0.32 11.28
C GLU A 202 -14.69 -0.84 12.22
N MET A 203 -13.87 -1.11 13.23
CA MET A 203 -14.17 -2.14 14.26
C MET A 203 -15.42 -1.80 15.08
N ALA A 204 -15.73 -0.53 15.28
CA ALA A 204 -16.88 -0.07 16.07
C ALA A 204 -18.24 -0.39 15.45
N GLY A 205 -18.30 -0.68 14.14
CA GLY A 205 -19.50 -1.20 13.50
C GLY A 205 -19.82 -0.60 12.13
N PRO A 206 -20.81 -1.18 11.41
CA PRO A 206 -21.17 -0.77 10.05
C PRO A 206 -21.74 0.64 9.96
N TRP A 207 -22.26 1.18 11.04
CA TRP A 207 -22.81 2.54 11.13
C TRP A 207 -21.74 3.63 10.88
N LEU A 208 -20.48 3.31 11.21
CA LEU A 208 -19.36 4.21 11.05
C LEU A 208 -18.53 3.94 9.77
N GLY A 209 -19.02 3.07 8.89
CA GLY A 209 -18.31 2.70 7.65
C GLY A 209 -18.01 3.88 6.73
N VAL A 210 -18.88 4.88 6.67
CA VAL A 210 -18.65 6.12 5.90
C VAL A 210 -17.50 6.93 6.53
N VAL A 211 -17.49 7.05 7.86
CA VAL A 211 -16.43 7.78 8.59
C VAL A 211 -15.09 7.07 8.44
N SER A 212 -15.07 5.74 8.60
CA SER A 212 -13.88 4.92 8.38
C SER A 212 -13.36 5.07 6.94
N GLY A 213 -14.24 5.02 5.93
CA GLY A 213 -13.89 5.22 4.53
C GLY A 213 -13.28 6.59 4.25
N VAL A 214 -13.83 7.66 4.82
CA VAL A 214 -13.28 9.01 4.69
C VAL A 214 -11.90 9.12 5.37
N LEU A 215 -11.74 8.57 6.57
CA LEU A 215 -10.44 8.54 7.25
C LEU A 215 -9.39 7.76 6.47
N MET A 216 -9.77 6.60 5.92
CA MET A 216 -8.89 5.79 5.09
C MET A 216 -8.48 6.51 3.80
N PHE A 217 -9.46 7.14 3.12
CA PHE A 217 -9.18 7.96 1.93
C PHE A 217 -8.21 9.10 2.25
N LEU A 218 -8.45 9.81 3.35
CA LEU A 218 -7.57 10.91 3.79
C LEU A 218 -6.16 10.40 4.12
N ALA A 219 -6.05 9.24 4.79
CA ALA A 219 -4.77 8.61 5.09
C ALA A 219 -3.98 8.28 3.82
N VAL A 220 -4.65 7.69 2.82
CA VAL A 220 -4.04 7.36 1.53
C VAL A 220 -3.59 8.61 0.80
N VAL A 221 -4.44 9.64 0.72
CA VAL A 221 -4.12 10.91 0.04
C VAL A 221 -2.93 11.62 0.71
N LEU A 222 -2.91 11.69 2.05
CA LEU A 222 -1.80 12.29 2.78
C LEU A 222 -0.49 11.51 2.59
N THR A 223 -0.55 10.19 2.62
CA THR A 223 0.62 9.35 2.37
C THR A 223 1.13 9.53 0.94
N TRP A 224 0.24 9.53 -0.05
CA TRP A 224 0.61 9.79 -1.44
C TRP A 224 1.21 11.17 -1.63
N ALA A 225 0.61 12.20 -1.04
CA ALA A 225 1.14 13.56 -1.05
C ALA A 225 2.54 13.64 -0.40
N ALA A 226 2.74 12.96 0.74
CA ALA A 226 4.03 12.91 1.42
C ALA A 226 5.12 12.24 0.54
N PHE A 227 4.80 11.15 -0.15
CA PHE A 227 5.71 10.51 -1.10
C PHE A 227 6.04 11.44 -2.28
N THR A 228 5.03 12.10 -2.85
CA THR A 228 5.20 12.98 -4.02
C THR A 228 6.02 14.23 -3.67
N ILE A 229 5.66 14.90 -2.57
CA ILE A 229 6.40 16.08 -2.09
C ILE A 229 7.81 15.68 -1.69
N GLY A 230 7.95 14.56 -0.99
CA GLY A 230 9.24 14.05 -0.57
C GLY A 230 10.17 13.74 -1.75
N PHE A 231 9.66 13.02 -2.73
CA PHE A 231 10.41 12.72 -3.94
C PHE A 231 10.85 14.00 -4.68
N GLY A 232 9.95 14.97 -4.83
CA GLY A 232 10.28 16.26 -5.42
C GLY A 232 11.30 17.04 -4.61
N ALA A 233 11.23 17.00 -3.28
CA ALA A 233 12.23 17.62 -2.41
C ALA A 233 13.62 16.96 -2.56
N VAL A 234 13.68 15.65 -2.72
CA VAL A 234 14.93 14.93 -3.03
C VAL A 234 15.53 15.41 -4.35
N LEU A 235 14.71 15.53 -5.39
CA LEU A 235 15.15 16.03 -6.70
C LEU A 235 15.64 17.48 -6.63
N LEU A 236 14.86 18.36 -6.00
CA LEU A 236 15.17 19.79 -5.89
C LEU A 236 16.43 20.08 -5.06
N SER A 237 16.60 19.36 -3.95
CA SER A 237 17.76 19.51 -3.05
C SER A 237 18.97 18.72 -3.50
N ARG A 238 18.87 18.00 -4.63
CA ARG A 238 19.90 17.05 -5.09
C ARG A 238 20.28 16.08 -3.97
N ALA A 239 19.29 15.38 -3.45
CA ALA A 239 19.42 14.49 -2.29
C ALA A 239 20.03 15.18 -1.04
N GLY A 240 19.64 16.45 -0.79
CA GLY A 240 20.07 17.21 0.39
C GLY A 240 21.45 17.85 0.31
N THR A 241 22.16 17.73 -0.82
CA THR A 241 23.48 18.32 -0.99
C THR A 241 23.47 19.82 -1.22
N ARG A 242 22.36 20.37 -1.73
CA ARG A 242 22.15 21.80 -1.98
C ARG A 242 20.76 22.22 -1.54
N PRO A 243 20.51 22.44 -0.24
CA PRO A 243 19.22 22.94 0.21
C PRO A 243 18.97 24.33 -0.40
N LYS A 244 17.74 24.56 -0.88
CA LYS A 244 17.34 25.83 -1.51
C LYS A 244 17.34 27.02 -0.54
N VAL A 245 17.24 26.74 0.74
CA VAL A 245 17.21 27.73 1.82
C VAL A 245 18.46 27.57 2.67
N LYS A 246 19.36 28.56 2.64
CA LYS A 246 20.43 28.64 3.63
C LYS A 246 19.78 29.03 4.98
N ARG A 247 19.93 28.21 6.01
CA ARG A 247 19.65 28.66 7.37
C ARG A 247 20.50 29.90 7.65
N PRO A 248 19.94 30.99 8.23
CA PRO A 248 20.76 32.05 8.77
C PRO A 248 21.71 31.43 9.80
N PRO A 249 22.96 31.92 9.90
CA PRO A 249 23.87 31.47 10.94
C PRO A 249 23.20 31.71 12.29
N ASP A 250 23.23 30.69 13.15
CA ASP A 250 22.72 30.78 14.52
C ASP A 250 23.45 31.91 15.23
N THR A 251 22.73 33.01 15.44
CA THR A 251 23.18 34.15 16.27
C THR A 251 22.85 33.89 17.71
#